data_f5a790785dd6645fd6382c8aecdb2702
#
_entry.id   f5a790785dd6645fd6382c8aecdb2702
#
_cell.length_a   1.000
_cell.length_b   1.000
_cell.length_c   1.000
_cell.angle_alpha   90.00
_cell.angle_beta   90.00
_cell.angle_gamma   90.00
#
_symmetry.space_group_name_H-M   'P 1'
#
loop_
_entity.id
_entity.type
_entity.pdbx_description
1 polymer ?
#
loop_
_entity_poly.entity_id
_entity_poly.type
_entity_poly.pdbx_seq_one_letter_code
_entity_poly.pdbx_strand_id
1 'polypeptide(L)'
;ILRGNYKSVEKILLVLCLSAFSYVITVFVIKPDWGIILKDALTPTIELGAEYLLAVLAVIGTTITPWGIFYLQASVADKGTDIKDYKHTRIDVVFGSVWGNIISAFIIITTAATLFPKGILVNSAEEAAMALSPLAGSFSSLLFAIGMLGASLLAVSVLPLSTTYAMCEAFGFERGLNRPVKDAPVFYS
;
A
#
# COMPACT_ATOMS: atom_id res chain seq x y z
N ILE A 1 2.61 -19.98 1.43
CA ILE A 1 2.77 -19.94 -0.04
C ILE A 1 3.16 -21.35 -0.55
N LEU A 2 4.13 -22.04 0.02
CA LEU A 2 4.63 -23.34 -0.47
C LEU A 2 3.62 -24.51 -0.42
N ARG A 3 2.54 -24.41 0.36
CA ARG A 3 1.50 -25.45 0.50
C ARG A 3 0.07 -24.95 0.31
N GLY A 4 -0.14 -23.66 0.11
CA GLY A 4 -1.46 -23.06 -0.04
C GLY A 4 -1.86 -22.88 -1.51
N ASN A 5 -3.17 -22.94 -1.78
CA ASN A 5 -3.68 -22.56 -3.09
C ASN A 5 -3.54 -21.04 -3.22
N TYR A 6 -2.69 -20.56 -4.12
CA TYR A 6 -2.44 -19.14 -4.40
C TYR A 6 -3.75 -18.32 -4.49
N LYS A 7 -4.76 -18.86 -5.20
CA LYS A 7 -6.08 -18.20 -5.34
C LYS A 7 -6.81 -17.98 -4.01
N SER A 8 -6.61 -18.86 -3.02
CA SER A 8 -7.25 -18.71 -1.70
C SER A 8 -6.54 -17.65 -0.87
N VAL A 9 -5.21 -17.60 -0.92
CA VAL A 9 -4.41 -16.58 -0.25
C VAL A 9 -4.72 -15.19 -0.83
N GLU A 10 -4.76 -15.09 -2.15
CA GLU A 10 -5.12 -13.86 -2.87
C GLU A 10 -6.50 -13.33 -2.45
N LYS A 11 -7.53 -14.20 -2.39
CA LYS A 11 -8.88 -13.81 -1.95
C LYS A 11 -8.89 -13.29 -0.51
N ILE A 12 -8.18 -13.95 0.40
CA ILE A 12 -8.08 -13.50 1.79
C ILE A 12 -7.44 -12.13 1.87
N LEU A 13 -6.34 -11.92 1.15
CA LEU A 13 -5.64 -10.63 1.11
C LEU A 13 -6.53 -9.53 0.52
N LEU A 14 -7.27 -9.81 -0.55
CA LEU A 14 -8.23 -8.86 -1.13
C LEU A 14 -9.34 -8.49 -0.14
N VAL A 15 -9.90 -9.46 0.58
CA VAL A 15 -10.92 -9.18 1.61
C VAL A 15 -10.35 -8.30 2.73
N LEU A 16 -9.13 -8.58 3.18
CA LEU A 16 -8.48 -7.75 4.19
C LEU A 16 -8.18 -6.33 3.68
N CYS A 17 -7.81 -6.18 2.42
CA CYS A 17 -7.60 -4.87 1.80
C CYS A 17 -8.89 -4.03 1.70
N LEU A 18 -10.07 -4.67 1.69
CA LEU A 18 -11.34 -3.95 1.73
C LEU A 18 -11.52 -3.12 3.00
N SER A 19 -10.83 -3.45 4.09
CA SER A 19 -10.84 -2.62 5.31
C SER A 19 -10.34 -1.19 5.06
N ALA A 20 -9.48 -0.96 4.07
CA ALA A 20 -9.02 0.37 3.69
C ALA A 20 -10.16 1.26 3.17
N PHE A 21 -11.24 0.68 2.64
CA PHE A 21 -12.43 1.43 2.25
C PHE A 21 -13.14 2.09 3.44
N SER A 22 -12.90 1.62 4.67
CA SER A 22 -13.44 2.27 5.87
C SER A 22 -13.01 3.74 5.97
N TYR A 23 -11.80 4.07 5.53
CA TYR A 23 -11.34 5.46 5.49
C TYR A 23 -12.14 6.31 4.48
N VAL A 24 -12.43 5.75 3.31
CA VAL A 24 -13.28 6.40 2.30
C VAL A 24 -14.67 6.67 2.87
N ILE A 25 -15.28 5.66 3.49
CA ILE A 25 -16.61 5.79 4.09
C ILE A 25 -16.58 6.82 5.23
N THR A 26 -15.54 6.80 6.06
CA THR A 26 -15.38 7.74 7.19
C THR A 26 -15.36 9.19 6.72
N VAL A 27 -14.69 9.52 5.61
CA VAL A 27 -14.70 10.88 5.05
C VAL A 27 -16.11 11.33 4.70
N PHE A 28 -16.93 10.47 4.10
CA PHE A 28 -18.32 10.80 3.77
C PHE A 28 -19.20 10.98 5.03
N VAL A 29 -18.89 10.27 6.11
CA VAL A 29 -19.57 10.42 7.41
C VAL A 29 -19.20 11.75 8.06
N ILE A 30 -17.94 12.14 8.03
CA ILE A 30 -17.42 13.37 8.64
C ILE A 30 -17.87 14.61 7.87
N LYS A 31 -18.04 14.49 6.53
CA LYS A 31 -18.39 15.61 5.62
C LYS A 31 -17.44 16.80 5.79
N PRO A 32 -16.15 16.64 5.58
CA PRO A 32 -15.20 17.73 5.70
C PRO A 32 -15.47 18.81 4.64
N ASP A 33 -14.92 20.00 4.85
CA ASP A 33 -14.99 21.07 3.86
C ASP A 33 -14.07 20.76 2.67
N TRP A 34 -14.67 20.26 1.59
CA TRP A 34 -13.94 19.94 0.36
C TRP A 34 -13.29 21.16 -0.29
N GLY A 35 -13.85 22.37 -0.08
CA GLY A 35 -13.27 23.59 -0.61
C GLY A 35 -11.90 23.89 0.02
N ILE A 36 -11.79 23.71 1.32
CA ILE A 36 -10.53 23.86 2.05
C ILE A 36 -9.55 22.78 1.61
N ILE A 37 -9.97 21.52 1.60
CA ILE A 37 -9.12 20.39 1.23
C ILE A 37 -8.54 20.57 -0.18
N LEU A 38 -9.37 20.90 -1.17
CA LEU A 38 -8.90 21.09 -2.54
C LEU A 38 -7.98 22.31 -2.68
N LYS A 39 -8.30 23.40 -1.98
CA LYS A 39 -7.45 24.59 -1.95
C LYS A 39 -6.06 24.25 -1.40
N ASP A 40 -6.00 23.59 -0.27
CA ASP A 40 -4.74 23.27 0.40
C ASP A 40 -3.94 22.21 -0.37
N ALA A 41 -4.61 21.24 -0.99
CA ALA A 41 -3.98 20.26 -1.86
C ALA A 41 -3.36 20.84 -3.14
N LEU A 42 -3.97 21.91 -3.67
CA LEU A 42 -3.50 22.58 -4.89
C LEU A 42 -2.58 23.78 -4.63
N THR A 43 -2.49 24.23 -3.39
CA THR A 43 -1.64 25.37 -2.98
C THR A 43 -0.59 24.87 -1.98
N PRO A 44 0.51 24.27 -2.45
CA PRO A 44 1.52 23.72 -1.55
C PRO A 44 2.16 24.84 -0.74
N THR A 45 2.12 24.71 0.57
CA THR A 45 2.89 25.54 1.50
C THR A 45 4.21 24.83 1.76
N ILE A 46 5.33 25.48 1.42
CA ILE A 46 6.66 24.88 1.64
C ILE A 46 7.21 25.47 2.92
N GLU A 47 7.42 24.62 3.92
CA GLU A 47 8.13 24.98 5.14
C GLU A 47 9.54 24.39 5.10
N LEU A 48 10.54 25.19 5.51
CA LEU A 48 11.93 24.76 5.54
C LEU A 48 12.32 24.12 6.89
N GLY A 49 11.36 23.82 7.74
CA GLY A 49 11.55 23.13 9.01
C GLY A 49 12.00 21.67 8.81
N ALA A 50 12.90 21.18 9.68
CA ALA A 50 13.42 19.82 9.59
C ALA A 50 12.30 18.76 9.66
N GLU A 51 11.29 18.97 10.49
CA GLU A 51 10.15 18.06 10.63
C GLU A 51 9.33 17.96 9.34
N TYR A 52 9.07 19.11 8.70
CA TYR A 52 8.36 19.12 7.42
C TYR A 52 9.14 18.41 6.32
N LEU A 53 10.45 18.68 6.22
CA LEU A 53 11.31 18.05 5.22
C LEU A 53 11.40 16.54 5.43
N LEU A 54 11.49 16.08 6.68
CA LEU A 54 11.48 14.65 7.00
C LEU A 54 10.14 14.00 6.63
N ALA A 55 9.02 14.66 6.90
CA ALA A 55 7.70 14.17 6.50
C ALA A 55 7.56 14.07 4.97
N VAL A 56 8.01 15.08 4.23
CA VAL A 56 8.01 15.05 2.76
C VAL A 56 8.88 13.92 2.22
N LEU A 57 10.10 13.75 2.76
CA LEU A 57 10.99 12.66 2.37
C LEU A 57 10.40 11.29 2.68
N ALA A 58 9.73 11.13 3.81
CA ALA A 58 9.04 9.90 4.18
C ALA A 58 7.92 9.57 3.18
N VAL A 59 7.07 10.54 2.83
CA VAL A 59 5.98 10.35 1.86
C VAL A 59 6.53 10.01 0.47
N ILE A 60 7.55 10.71 0.00
CA ILE A 60 8.19 10.41 -1.29
C ILE A 60 8.79 9.00 -1.26
N GLY A 61 9.54 8.66 -0.21
CA GLY A 61 10.21 7.36 -0.09
C GLY A 61 9.24 6.18 0.01
N THR A 62 8.08 6.36 0.61
CA THR A 62 7.03 5.33 0.66
C THR A 62 6.25 5.21 -0.65
N THR A 63 6.16 6.27 -1.44
CA THR A 63 5.40 6.28 -2.70
C THR A 63 6.24 5.80 -3.88
N ILE A 64 7.51 6.24 -3.96
CA ILE A 64 8.43 5.87 -5.04
C ILE A 64 9.49 4.92 -4.46
N THR A 65 9.12 3.65 -4.34
CA THR A 65 9.99 2.63 -3.76
C THR A 65 10.80 1.91 -4.84
N PRO A 66 12.15 1.93 -4.79
CA PRO A 66 12.99 1.22 -5.76
C PRO A 66 12.68 -0.28 -5.84
N TRP A 67 12.46 -0.94 -4.70
CA TRP A 67 12.11 -2.36 -4.67
C TRP A 67 10.82 -2.67 -5.42
N GLY A 68 9.83 -1.78 -5.37
CA GLY A 68 8.56 -1.94 -6.08
C GLY A 68 8.74 -1.90 -7.60
N ILE A 69 9.65 -1.04 -8.09
CA ILE A 69 9.98 -0.95 -9.52
C ILE A 69 10.65 -2.24 -9.99
N PHE A 70 11.64 -2.75 -9.25
CA PHE A 70 12.32 -4.00 -9.57
C PHE A 70 11.36 -5.20 -9.52
N TYR A 71 10.51 -5.26 -8.49
CA TYR A 71 9.51 -6.32 -8.37
C TYR A 71 8.52 -6.31 -9.53
N LEU A 72 8.03 -5.14 -9.93
CA LEU A 72 7.12 -5.01 -11.06
C LEU A 72 7.77 -5.51 -12.34
N GLN A 73 9.01 -5.12 -12.61
CA GLN A 73 9.77 -5.56 -13.78
C GLN A 73 9.93 -7.10 -13.78
N ALA A 74 10.38 -7.67 -12.66
CA ALA A 74 10.56 -9.10 -12.53
C ALA A 74 9.23 -9.87 -12.67
N SER A 75 8.16 -9.38 -12.06
CA SER A 75 6.82 -9.98 -12.13
C SER A 75 6.24 -9.97 -13.56
N VAL A 76 6.43 -8.88 -14.31
CA VAL A 76 5.99 -8.79 -15.71
C VAL A 76 6.77 -9.78 -16.58
N ALA A 77 8.08 -9.90 -16.36
CA ALA A 77 8.94 -10.84 -17.08
C ALA A 77 8.57 -12.31 -16.75
N ASP A 78 8.32 -12.62 -15.48
CA ASP A 78 7.97 -13.99 -15.04
C ASP A 78 6.58 -14.44 -15.54
N LYS A 79 5.66 -13.50 -15.72
CA LYS A 79 4.35 -13.76 -16.34
C LYS A 79 4.44 -14.07 -17.83
N GLY A 80 5.61 -13.88 -18.46
CA GLY A 80 5.80 -14.06 -19.90
C GLY A 80 4.98 -13.07 -20.75
N THR A 81 4.76 -11.87 -20.21
CA THR A 81 3.98 -10.82 -20.85
C THR A 81 4.68 -10.35 -22.12
N ASP A 82 4.01 -10.47 -23.28
CA ASP A 82 4.53 -10.06 -24.59
C ASP A 82 4.18 -8.57 -24.85
N ILE A 83 4.85 -7.98 -25.85
CA ILE A 83 4.58 -6.62 -26.34
C ILE A 83 3.10 -6.43 -26.69
N LYS A 84 2.43 -7.47 -27.14
CA LYS A 84 0.98 -7.46 -27.45
C LYS A 84 0.13 -7.16 -26.21
N ASP A 85 0.59 -7.54 -25.03
CA ASP A 85 -0.12 -7.37 -23.77
C ASP A 85 0.20 -6.03 -23.08
N TYR A 86 1.13 -5.25 -23.65
CA TYR A 86 1.61 -3.98 -23.08
C TYR A 86 0.46 -3.03 -22.71
N LYS A 87 -0.56 -2.92 -23.59
CA LYS A 87 -1.70 -2.04 -23.33
C LYS A 87 -2.49 -2.46 -22.08
N HIS A 88 -2.72 -3.75 -21.89
CA HIS A 88 -3.44 -4.28 -20.73
C HIS A 88 -2.61 -4.13 -19.47
N THR A 89 -1.34 -4.48 -19.50
CA THR A 89 -0.40 -4.31 -18.38
C THR A 89 -0.28 -2.84 -17.96
N ARG A 90 -0.21 -1.93 -18.93
CA ARG A 90 -0.17 -0.49 -18.62
C ARG A 90 -1.45 0.00 -17.95
N ILE A 91 -2.62 -0.44 -18.42
CA ILE A 91 -3.91 -0.08 -17.79
C ILE A 91 -3.96 -0.59 -16.36
N ASP A 92 -3.57 -1.84 -16.12
CA ASP A 92 -3.54 -2.47 -14.80
C ASP A 92 -2.64 -1.69 -13.83
N VAL A 93 -1.41 -1.39 -14.24
CA VAL A 93 -0.45 -0.63 -13.43
C VAL A 93 -0.94 0.78 -13.13
N VAL A 94 -1.44 1.50 -14.15
CA VAL A 94 -1.94 2.87 -13.97
C VAL A 94 -3.16 2.87 -13.06
N PHE A 95 -4.11 1.96 -13.28
CA PHE A 95 -5.30 1.86 -12.45
C PHE A 95 -4.94 1.53 -10.99
N GLY A 96 -4.07 0.54 -10.77
CA GLY A 96 -3.62 0.16 -9.44
C GLY A 96 -2.90 1.30 -8.71
N SER A 97 -2.01 2.02 -9.42
CA SER A 97 -1.29 3.16 -8.86
C SER A 97 -2.23 4.32 -8.49
N VAL A 98 -3.13 4.70 -9.40
CA VAL A 98 -4.11 5.78 -9.15
C VAL A 98 -5.00 5.41 -7.98
N TRP A 99 -5.51 4.16 -7.96
CA TRP A 99 -6.39 3.69 -6.90
C TRP A 99 -5.70 3.67 -5.53
N GLY A 100 -4.47 3.17 -5.46
CA GLY A 100 -3.67 3.17 -4.22
C GLY A 100 -3.44 4.58 -3.68
N ASN A 101 -3.10 5.54 -4.56
CA ASN A 101 -2.92 6.94 -4.16
C ASN A 101 -4.24 7.60 -3.71
N ILE A 102 -5.36 7.27 -4.33
CA ILE A 102 -6.68 7.74 -3.88
C ILE A 102 -6.96 7.26 -2.46
N ILE A 103 -6.77 5.98 -2.17
CA ILE A 103 -6.96 5.43 -0.81
C ILE A 103 -6.03 6.13 0.18
N SER A 104 -4.76 6.33 -0.17
CA SER A 104 -3.80 7.06 0.69
C SER A 104 -4.26 8.49 0.97
N ALA A 105 -4.76 9.20 -0.04
CA ALA A 105 -5.33 10.53 0.15
C ALA A 105 -6.53 10.52 1.12
N PHE A 106 -7.42 9.54 1.00
CA PHE A 106 -8.56 9.40 1.93
C PHE A 106 -8.12 9.10 3.36
N ILE A 107 -7.05 8.31 3.54
CA ILE A 107 -6.46 8.07 4.88
C ILE A 107 -5.96 9.39 5.47
N ILE A 108 -5.21 10.18 4.70
CA ILE A 108 -4.70 11.50 5.15
C ILE A 108 -5.84 12.43 5.48
N ILE A 109 -6.85 12.57 4.61
CA ILE A 109 -8.01 13.44 4.82
C ILE A 109 -8.79 13.02 6.07
N THR A 110 -9.03 11.71 6.24
CA THR A 110 -9.74 11.18 7.42
C THR A 110 -8.99 11.54 8.70
N THR A 111 -7.69 11.27 8.72
CA THR A 111 -6.83 11.53 9.88
C THR A 111 -6.77 13.02 10.20
N ALA A 112 -6.55 13.85 9.19
CA ALA A 112 -6.54 15.30 9.34
C ALA A 112 -7.89 15.85 9.85
N ALA A 113 -9.00 15.43 9.28
CA ALA A 113 -10.31 15.92 9.65
C ALA A 113 -10.80 15.47 11.04
N THR A 114 -10.28 14.33 11.54
CA THR A 114 -10.73 13.75 12.83
C THR A 114 -9.82 14.06 14.01
N LEU A 115 -8.50 14.02 13.79
CA LEU A 115 -7.51 14.10 14.87
C LEU A 115 -6.90 15.49 15.00
N PHE A 116 -6.63 16.17 13.89
CA PHE A 116 -6.00 17.48 13.90
C PHE A 116 -6.84 18.55 14.67
N PRO A 117 -8.19 18.61 14.52
CA PRO A 117 -9.00 19.56 15.31
C PRO A 117 -8.96 19.29 16.81
N LYS A 118 -8.59 18.08 17.21
CA LYS A 118 -8.45 17.68 18.63
C LYS A 118 -7.03 17.87 19.15
N GLY A 119 -6.10 18.37 18.34
CA GLY A 119 -4.71 18.54 18.69
C GLY A 119 -3.95 17.21 18.87
N ILE A 120 -4.47 16.10 18.32
CA ILE A 120 -3.85 14.78 18.42
C ILE A 120 -2.89 14.59 17.25
N LEU A 121 -1.61 14.47 17.55
CA LEU A 121 -0.57 14.05 16.61
C LEU A 121 -0.49 12.52 16.63
N VAL A 122 -0.47 11.90 15.45
CA VAL A 122 -0.44 10.44 15.33
C VAL A 122 0.98 9.92 15.56
N ASN A 123 1.23 9.40 16.76
CA ASN A 123 2.51 8.80 17.13
C ASN A 123 2.40 7.28 17.36
N SER A 124 1.19 6.74 17.41
CA SER A 124 0.93 5.32 17.66
C SER A 124 -0.17 4.76 16.76
N ALA A 125 -0.20 3.43 16.65
CA ALA A 125 -1.25 2.72 15.92
C ALA A 125 -2.64 2.91 16.57
N GLU A 126 -2.69 3.06 17.89
CA GLU A 126 -3.94 3.33 18.62
C GLU A 126 -4.51 4.70 18.27
N GLU A 127 -3.65 5.72 18.24
CA GLU A 127 -4.05 7.07 17.81
C GLU A 127 -4.53 7.08 16.35
N ALA A 128 -3.83 6.37 15.45
CA ALA A 128 -4.27 6.22 14.07
C ALA A 128 -5.66 5.54 13.95
N ALA A 129 -5.94 4.54 14.80
CA ALA A 129 -7.24 3.88 14.85
C ALA A 129 -8.38 4.84 15.27
N MET A 130 -8.08 5.85 16.08
CA MET A 130 -9.08 6.86 16.50
C MET A 130 -9.62 7.68 15.33
N ALA A 131 -8.91 7.75 14.21
CA ALA A 131 -9.40 8.41 13.00
C ALA A 131 -10.68 7.75 12.44
N LEU A 132 -10.88 6.47 12.71
CA LEU A 132 -12.07 5.70 12.31
C LEU A 132 -13.23 5.80 13.33
N SER A 133 -13.05 6.49 14.45
CA SER A 133 -14.09 6.60 15.49
C SER A 133 -15.43 7.18 14.99
N PRO A 134 -15.47 8.14 14.06
CA PRO A 134 -16.74 8.65 13.52
C PRO A 134 -17.57 7.59 12.79
N LEU A 135 -16.91 6.57 12.20
CA LEU A 135 -17.58 5.47 11.51
C LEU A 135 -17.87 4.30 12.46
N ALA A 136 -16.86 3.87 13.22
CA ALA A 136 -16.88 2.60 13.91
C ALA A 136 -16.98 2.72 15.44
N GLY A 137 -16.94 3.93 16.00
CA GLY A 137 -17.05 4.16 17.45
C GLY A 137 -16.03 3.31 18.23
N SER A 138 -16.52 2.50 19.16
CA SER A 138 -15.70 1.59 19.96
C SER A 138 -15.02 0.47 19.17
N PHE A 139 -15.47 0.18 17.95
CA PHE A 139 -14.88 -0.84 17.06
C PHE A 139 -13.77 -0.29 16.16
N SER A 140 -13.43 0.99 16.27
CA SER A 140 -12.39 1.63 15.44
C SER A 140 -11.03 0.92 15.52
N SER A 141 -10.61 0.52 16.72
CA SER A 141 -9.35 -0.19 16.94
C SER A 141 -9.36 -1.59 16.28
N LEU A 142 -10.49 -2.30 16.35
CA LEU A 142 -10.63 -3.61 15.70
C LEU A 142 -10.59 -3.48 14.18
N LEU A 143 -11.30 -2.50 13.62
CA LEU A 143 -11.34 -2.25 12.18
C LEU A 143 -9.96 -1.87 11.64
N PHE A 144 -9.24 -1.01 12.38
CA PHE A 144 -7.86 -0.64 12.08
C PHE A 144 -6.92 -1.86 12.16
N ALA A 145 -7.03 -2.68 13.21
CA ALA A 145 -6.20 -3.87 13.39
C ALA A 145 -6.38 -4.89 12.26
N ILE A 146 -7.61 -5.07 11.75
CA ILE A 146 -7.88 -5.92 10.58
C ILE A 146 -7.16 -5.36 9.34
N GLY A 147 -7.20 -4.05 9.14
CA GLY A 147 -6.49 -3.40 8.04
C GLY A 147 -4.98 -3.56 8.13
N MET A 148 -4.41 -3.34 9.31
CA MET A 148 -2.99 -3.53 9.59
C MET A 148 -2.55 -4.98 9.36
N LEU A 149 -3.36 -5.95 9.81
CA LEU A 149 -3.09 -7.37 9.57
C LEU A 149 -3.04 -7.68 8.07
N GLY A 150 -4.00 -7.17 7.30
CA GLY A 150 -4.04 -7.35 5.85
C GLY A 150 -2.82 -6.74 5.15
N ALA A 151 -2.47 -5.51 5.50
CA ALA A 151 -1.29 -4.83 4.96
C ALA A 151 0.01 -5.56 5.32
N SER A 152 0.14 -6.03 6.56
CA SER A 152 1.31 -6.78 7.02
C SER A 152 1.47 -8.12 6.30
N LEU A 153 0.38 -8.88 6.13
CA LEU A 153 0.39 -10.15 5.39
C LEU A 153 0.77 -9.95 3.92
N LEU A 154 0.28 -8.87 3.31
CA LEU A 154 0.64 -8.52 1.93
C LEU A 154 2.13 -8.15 1.84
N ALA A 155 2.62 -7.34 2.76
CA ALA A 155 4.02 -6.94 2.81
C ALA A 155 4.96 -8.15 2.98
N VAL A 156 4.67 -9.05 3.92
CA VAL A 156 5.43 -10.29 4.14
C VAL A 156 5.40 -11.20 2.91
N SER A 157 4.35 -11.13 2.10
CA SER A 157 4.27 -11.92 0.87
C SER A 157 5.08 -11.32 -0.29
N VAL A 158 5.11 -10.00 -0.41
CA VAL A 158 5.69 -9.31 -1.58
C VAL A 158 7.15 -8.91 -1.38
N LEU A 159 7.54 -8.44 -0.18
CA LEU A 159 8.89 -7.96 0.09
C LEU A 159 9.96 -9.05 -0.07
N PRO A 160 9.80 -10.27 0.50
CA PRO A 160 10.76 -11.35 0.27
C PRO A 160 10.87 -11.72 -1.20
N LEU A 161 9.74 -11.78 -1.92
CA LEU A 161 9.76 -12.06 -3.37
C LEU A 161 10.55 -11.01 -4.14
N SER A 162 10.36 -9.73 -3.84
CA SER A 162 11.12 -8.65 -4.48
C SER A 162 12.63 -8.81 -4.25
N THR A 163 13.03 -9.10 -3.02
CA THR A 163 14.43 -9.33 -2.66
C THR A 163 14.99 -10.54 -3.39
N THR A 164 14.25 -11.64 -3.41
CA THR A 164 14.69 -12.88 -4.06
C THR A 164 14.83 -12.70 -5.58
N TYR A 165 13.89 -12.04 -6.25
CA TYR A 165 14.03 -11.72 -7.67
C TYR A 165 15.28 -10.89 -7.94
N ALA A 166 15.50 -9.82 -7.17
CA ALA A 166 16.66 -8.94 -7.34
C ALA A 166 17.98 -9.70 -7.11
N MET A 167 18.05 -10.52 -6.06
CA MET A 167 19.24 -11.31 -5.75
C MET A 167 19.51 -12.39 -6.81
N CYS A 168 18.50 -13.16 -7.20
CA CYS A 168 18.69 -14.18 -8.23
C CYS A 168 19.08 -13.55 -9.58
N GLU A 169 18.55 -12.40 -9.92
CA GLU A 169 18.91 -11.68 -11.14
C GLU A 169 20.35 -11.15 -11.10
N ALA A 170 20.76 -10.56 -9.98
CA ALA A 170 22.11 -10.03 -9.80
C ALA A 170 23.20 -11.10 -9.84
N PHE A 171 22.90 -12.29 -9.33
CA PHE A 171 23.87 -13.41 -9.25
C PHE A 171 23.68 -14.48 -10.33
N GLY A 172 22.70 -14.32 -11.24
CA GLY A 172 22.46 -15.26 -12.33
C GLY A 172 21.84 -16.60 -11.89
N PHE A 173 21.15 -16.63 -10.73
CA PHE A 173 20.42 -17.83 -10.29
C PHE A 173 19.08 -17.96 -10.99
N GLU A 174 18.62 -19.23 -11.13
CA GLU A 174 17.29 -19.52 -11.64
C GLU A 174 16.21 -18.96 -10.73
N ARG A 175 15.20 -18.32 -11.33
CA ARG A 175 14.13 -17.62 -10.61
C ARG A 175 12.77 -17.82 -11.27
N GLY A 176 11.71 -17.58 -10.52
CA GLY A 176 10.32 -17.56 -11.00
C GLY A 176 9.39 -18.39 -10.15
N LEU A 177 8.20 -17.82 -9.89
CA LEU A 177 7.12 -18.48 -9.13
C LEU A 177 6.52 -19.68 -9.88
N ASN A 178 6.67 -19.72 -11.20
CA ASN A 178 6.20 -20.81 -12.05
C ASN A 178 7.16 -22.01 -12.11
N ARG A 179 8.35 -21.89 -11.50
CA ARG A 179 9.33 -22.96 -11.43
C ARG A 179 9.16 -23.78 -10.14
N PRO A 180 9.31 -25.10 -10.21
CA PRO A 180 9.32 -25.93 -8.99
C PRO A 180 10.57 -25.63 -8.15
N VAL A 181 10.45 -25.84 -6.83
CA VAL A 181 11.54 -25.60 -5.85
C VAL A 181 12.85 -26.30 -6.24
N LYS A 182 12.76 -27.46 -6.90
CA LYS A 182 13.93 -28.24 -7.35
C LYS A 182 14.77 -27.50 -8.39
N ASP A 183 14.12 -26.71 -9.25
CA ASP A 183 14.77 -26.04 -10.38
C ASP A 183 15.24 -24.61 -10.00
N ALA A 184 14.71 -24.05 -8.92
CA ALA A 184 15.10 -22.74 -8.40
C ALA A 184 15.28 -22.76 -6.88
N PRO A 185 16.18 -23.58 -6.31
CA PRO A 185 16.30 -23.74 -4.86
C PRO A 185 16.71 -22.44 -4.14
N VAL A 186 17.57 -21.65 -4.75
CA VAL A 186 18.02 -20.36 -4.19
C VAL A 186 16.88 -19.35 -4.14
N PHE A 187 15.98 -19.39 -5.13
CA PHE A 187 14.82 -18.51 -5.16
C PHE A 187 13.84 -18.76 -4.01
N TYR A 188 13.78 -20.00 -3.53
CA TYR A 188 12.83 -20.39 -2.46
C TYR A 188 13.49 -20.52 -1.07
N SER A 189 14.79 -20.24 -0.93
CA SER A 189 15.50 -20.25 0.36
C SER A 189 15.43 -18.92 1.07
#